data_d5982a448569f49524033287cb101456
#
_entry.id   d5982a448569f49524033287cb101456
#
_cell.length_a   1.000
_cell.length_b   1.000
_cell.length_c   1.000
_cell.angle_alpha   90.00
_cell.angle_beta   90.00
_cell.angle_gamma   90.00
#
_symmetry.space_group_name_H-M   'P 1'
#
loop_
_entity.id
_entity.type
_entity.pdbx_description
1 polymer ?
#
loop_
_entity_poly.entity_id
_entity_poly.type
_entity_poly.pdbx_seq_one_letter_code
_entity_poly.pdbx_strand_id
1 'polypeptide(L)'
;MRRWKTKKNSAANVFRIAILATAALSPASGALGQRFVATAEEKPKTNAVTIDNFSFAPMQLEVPAGTQVTWINKDDVPHTVVSLDHTFKSRALDTDESFSFTFQTPGTYEYFCSVHPKMTGRIIVK
;
A
#
# COMPACT_ATOMS: atom_id res chain seq x y z
N MET A 1 -25.68 -15.20 38.66
CA MET A 1 -25.93 -13.95 37.90
C MET A 1 -24.88 -12.95 38.30
N ARG A 2 -23.92 -12.67 37.44
CA ARG A 2 -22.89 -11.68 37.70
C ARG A 2 -23.31 -10.36 37.05
N ARG A 3 -23.56 -9.36 37.89
CA ARG A 3 -23.82 -7.98 37.42
C ARG A 3 -22.51 -7.36 36.98
N TRP A 4 -22.40 -6.99 35.73
CA TRP A 4 -21.34 -6.13 35.24
C TRP A 4 -21.61 -4.69 35.67
N LYS A 5 -20.75 -4.18 36.54
CA LYS A 5 -20.74 -2.74 36.86
C LYS A 5 -19.97 -2.04 35.74
N THR A 6 -20.68 -1.30 34.91
CA THR A 6 -20.08 -0.35 34.01
C THR A 6 -19.55 0.85 34.81
N LYS A 7 -18.24 0.97 34.88
CA LYS A 7 -17.62 2.20 35.36
C LYS A 7 -17.80 3.29 34.30
N LYS A 8 -18.63 4.26 34.61
CA LYS A 8 -18.67 5.52 33.86
C LYS A 8 -17.41 6.29 34.21
N ASN A 9 -16.45 6.32 33.30
CA ASN A 9 -15.35 7.28 33.42
C ASN A 9 -15.82 8.60 32.82
N SER A 10 -16.31 9.45 33.71
CA SER A 10 -16.52 10.86 33.42
C SER A 10 -15.18 11.56 33.62
N ALA A 11 -14.43 11.76 32.55
CA ALA A 11 -13.28 12.66 32.55
C ALA A 11 -13.62 13.87 31.70
N ALA A 12 -14.32 14.80 32.28
CA ALA A 12 -14.45 16.14 31.73
C ALA A 12 -13.22 16.93 32.13
N ASN A 13 -12.16 16.84 31.33
CA ASN A 13 -11.05 17.78 31.42
C ASN A 13 -11.37 18.98 30.53
N VAL A 14 -12.01 19.96 31.13
CA VAL A 14 -12.13 21.28 30.53
C VAL A 14 -10.82 22.01 30.78
N PHE A 15 -9.87 21.90 29.86
CA PHE A 15 -8.74 22.83 29.85
C PHE A 15 -9.23 24.17 29.30
N ARG A 16 -9.52 25.10 30.20
CA ARG A 16 -9.62 26.52 29.87
C ARG A 16 -8.20 27.04 29.70
N ILE A 17 -7.74 27.07 28.46
CA ILE A 17 -6.55 27.84 28.13
C ILE A 17 -7.02 29.30 27.97
N ALA A 18 -6.73 30.11 28.96
CA ALA A 18 -6.82 31.54 28.82
C ALA A 18 -5.65 32.00 27.95
N ILE A 19 -5.90 32.24 26.69
CA ILE A 19 -4.94 32.88 25.81
C ILE A 19 -5.00 34.37 26.09
N LEU A 20 -4.04 34.86 26.87
CA LEU A 20 -3.72 36.26 26.94
C LEU A 20 -3.06 36.65 25.62
N ALA A 21 -3.84 37.19 24.73
CA ALA A 21 -3.33 37.78 23.50
C ALA A 21 -2.65 39.11 23.85
N THR A 22 -1.36 39.09 24.07
CA THR A 22 -0.56 40.30 23.97
C THR A 22 -0.28 40.52 22.50
N ALA A 23 -0.98 41.45 21.92
CA ALA A 23 -0.71 41.91 20.59
C ALA A 23 0.65 42.61 20.56
N ALA A 24 1.70 41.91 20.23
CA ALA A 24 2.95 42.52 19.83
C ALA A 24 2.85 42.84 18.32
N LEU A 25 2.63 44.10 18.02
CA LEU A 25 2.83 44.61 16.68
C LEU A 25 4.32 44.56 16.39
N SER A 26 4.76 43.53 15.70
CA SER A 26 6.05 43.56 15.02
C SER A 26 5.82 43.96 13.58
N PRO A 27 6.47 45.02 13.10
CA PRO A 27 6.45 45.27 11.65
C PRO A 27 7.33 44.23 11.01
N ALA A 28 6.71 43.20 10.50
CA ALA A 28 7.42 42.27 9.65
C ALA A 28 7.58 42.88 8.26
N SER A 29 8.57 43.71 8.08
CA SER A 29 9.10 43.96 6.76
C SER A 29 10.00 42.80 6.38
N GLY A 30 9.44 41.86 5.66
CA GLY A 30 10.12 40.71 5.14
C GLY A 30 9.19 39.97 4.24
N ALA A 31 9.15 40.39 2.97
CA ALA A 31 8.59 39.55 1.94
C ALA A 31 9.52 38.37 1.72
N LEU A 32 9.52 37.46 2.65
CA LEU A 32 10.10 36.14 2.43
C LEU A 32 9.07 35.36 1.66
N GLY A 33 9.33 35.19 0.38
CA GLY A 33 8.58 34.28 -0.44
C GLY A 33 8.51 32.95 0.26
N GLN A 34 7.33 32.62 0.76
CA GLN A 34 7.06 31.27 1.19
C GLN A 34 7.28 30.40 -0.01
N ARG A 35 8.41 29.71 -0.01
CA ARG A 35 8.57 28.61 -0.94
C ARG A 35 7.56 27.54 -0.51
N PHE A 36 6.41 27.56 -1.15
CA PHE A 36 5.58 26.39 -1.18
C PHE A 36 6.40 25.34 -1.91
N VAL A 37 7.06 24.48 -1.16
CA VAL A 37 7.48 23.21 -1.71
C VAL A 37 6.17 22.51 -1.98
N ALA A 38 5.71 22.59 -3.23
CA ALA A 38 4.70 21.67 -3.69
C ALA A 38 5.33 20.28 -3.50
N THR A 39 4.99 19.62 -2.41
CA THR A 39 5.14 18.19 -2.30
C THR A 39 4.34 17.66 -3.48
N ALA A 40 5.04 17.27 -4.54
CA ALA A 40 4.42 16.50 -5.58
C ALA A 40 3.77 15.34 -4.86
N GLU A 41 2.45 15.30 -4.87
CA GLU A 41 1.72 14.14 -4.40
C GLU A 41 2.22 12.99 -5.26
N GLU A 42 3.11 12.18 -4.68
CA GLU A 42 3.49 10.94 -5.32
C GLU A 42 2.20 10.16 -5.49
N LYS A 43 1.77 10.02 -6.74
CA LYS A 43 0.70 9.12 -7.11
C LYS A 43 0.96 7.81 -6.35
N PRO A 44 0.03 7.32 -5.51
CA PRO A 44 0.27 6.13 -4.74
C PRO A 44 0.74 5.05 -5.70
N LYS A 45 1.96 4.57 -5.49
CA LYS A 45 2.50 3.45 -6.26
C LYS A 45 1.58 2.29 -6.00
N THR A 46 0.70 2.03 -6.95
CA THR A 46 -0.15 0.86 -6.90
C THR A 46 0.76 -0.35 -7.00
N ASN A 47 1.00 -1.01 -5.88
CA ASN A 47 1.76 -2.24 -5.81
C ASN A 47 0.87 -3.42 -6.25
N ALA A 48 0.16 -3.22 -7.33
CA ALA A 48 -0.79 -4.18 -7.86
C ALA A 48 -0.39 -4.62 -9.26
N VAL A 49 -0.53 -5.90 -9.51
CA VAL A 49 -0.42 -6.53 -10.83
C VAL A 49 -1.80 -7.03 -11.22
N THR A 50 -2.28 -6.58 -12.35
CA THR A 50 -3.55 -7.06 -12.91
C THR A 50 -3.27 -8.27 -13.80
N ILE A 51 -4.07 -9.31 -13.65
CA ILE A 51 -4.10 -10.46 -14.53
C ILE A 51 -5.28 -10.28 -15.46
N ASP A 52 -5.02 -10.10 -16.74
CA ASP A 52 -6.04 -9.89 -17.74
C ASP A 52 -5.52 -10.33 -19.12
N ASN A 53 -6.41 -10.88 -19.93
CA ASN A 53 -6.09 -11.35 -21.26
C ASN A 53 -4.82 -12.24 -21.31
N PHE A 54 -4.74 -13.21 -20.39
CA PHE A 54 -3.63 -14.17 -20.28
C PHE A 54 -2.25 -13.51 -20.11
N SER A 55 -2.21 -12.37 -19.42
CA SER A 55 -0.96 -11.65 -19.15
C SER A 55 -0.97 -10.99 -17.78
N PHE A 56 0.23 -10.73 -17.25
CA PHE A 56 0.44 -9.92 -16.06
C PHE A 56 0.73 -8.47 -16.49
N ALA A 57 0.02 -7.52 -15.92
CA ALA A 57 0.21 -6.10 -16.21
C ALA A 57 0.40 -5.28 -14.91
N PRO A 58 1.54 -4.63 -14.71
CA PRO A 58 2.74 -4.67 -15.56
C PRO A 58 3.46 -6.02 -15.50
N MET A 59 4.15 -6.40 -16.56
CA MET A 59 4.98 -7.62 -16.57
C MET A 59 6.19 -7.51 -15.64
N GLN A 60 6.69 -6.31 -15.43
CA GLN A 60 7.79 -6.00 -14.52
C GLN A 60 7.37 -4.88 -13.60
N LEU A 61 7.50 -5.11 -12.30
CA LEU A 61 7.21 -4.15 -11.25
C LEU A 61 8.41 -4.01 -10.33
N GLU A 62 8.88 -2.77 -10.11
CA GLU A 62 9.92 -2.46 -9.12
C GLU A 62 9.28 -1.95 -7.83
N VAL A 63 9.71 -2.50 -6.71
CA VAL A 63 9.23 -2.11 -5.38
C VAL A 63 10.38 -2.07 -4.38
N PRO A 64 10.33 -1.22 -3.35
CA PRO A 64 11.28 -1.28 -2.25
C PRO A 64 11.04 -2.53 -1.39
N ALA A 65 12.09 -3.00 -0.71
CA ALA A 65 11.97 -4.08 0.27
C ALA A 65 10.94 -3.71 1.37
N GLY A 66 10.18 -4.69 1.82
CA GLY A 66 9.07 -4.52 2.75
C GLY A 66 7.72 -4.20 2.09
N THR A 67 7.66 -4.16 0.78
CA THR A 67 6.43 -3.86 0.03
C THR A 67 5.56 -5.10 -0.15
N GLN A 68 4.27 -4.94 0.07
CA GLN A 68 3.27 -5.93 -0.30
C GLN A 68 2.82 -5.69 -1.74
N VAL A 69 2.88 -6.72 -2.57
CA VAL A 69 2.36 -6.73 -3.94
C VAL A 69 1.09 -7.58 -3.98
N THR A 70 0.07 -7.10 -4.67
CA THR A 70 -1.21 -7.78 -4.84
C THR A 70 -1.45 -8.08 -6.31
N TRP A 71 -1.73 -9.33 -6.64
CA TRP A 71 -2.19 -9.77 -7.95
C TRP A 71 -3.71 -9.92 -7.92
N ILE A 72 -4.39 -9.36 -8.91
CA ILE A 72 -5.84 -9.41 -9.04
C ILE A 72 -6.19 -10.02 -10.39
N ASN A 73 -6.96 -11.11 -10.38
CA ASN A 73 -7.44 -11.72 -11.62
C ASN A 73 -8.66 -10.96 -12.15
N LYS A 74 -8.52 -10.35 -13.32
CA LYS A 74 -9.60 -9.70 -14.05
C LYS A 74 -10.04 -10.47 -15.29
N ASP A 75 -9.41 -11.61 -15.55
CA ASP A 75 -9.82 -12.53 -16.59
C ASP A 75 -11.07 -13.33 -16.19
N ASP A 76 -11.74 -13.89 -17.17
CA ASP A 76 -12.90 -14.76 -17.00
C ASP A 76 -12.52 -16.24 -16.78
N VAL A 77 -11.24 -16.53 -16.73
CA VAL A 77 -10.67 -17.85 -16.44
C VAL A 77 -9.75 -17.83 -15.23
N PRO A 78 -9.61 -18.94 -14.49
CA PRO A 78 -8.71 -19.00 -13.35
C PRO A 78 -7.24 -18.89 -13.76
N HIS A 79 -6.47 -18.19 -12.93
CA HIS A 79 -5.02 -18.07 -13.04
C HIS A 79 -4.32 -18.32 -11.69
N THR A 80 -3.04 -18.64 -11.74
CA THR A 80 -2.19 -18.77 -10.56
C THR A 80 -0.99 -17.83 -10.64
N VAL A 81 -0.37 -17.57 -9.49
CA VAL A 81 0.88 -16.82 -9.38
C VAL A 81 1.88 -17.68 -8.63
N VAL A 82 2.91 -18.15 -9.32
CA VAL A 82 3.91 -19.07 -8.77
C VAL A 82 5.30 -18.58 -9.09
N SER A 83 6.14 -18.37 -8.07
CA SER A 83 7.53 -17.98 -8.29
C SER A 83 8.38 -19.17 -8.73
N LEU A 84 9.37 -18.91 -9.62
CA LEU A 84 10.30 -19.94 -10.08
C LEU A 84 11.18 -20.50 -8.97
N ASP A 85 11.52 -19.67 -7.99
CA ASP A 85 12.33 -20.04 -6.83
C ASP A 85 11.51 -20.60 -5.65
N HIS A 86 10.20 -20.81 -5.84
CA HIS A 86 9.27 -21.29 -4.83
C HIS A 86 9.09 -20.38 -3.60
N THR A 87 9.45 -19.12 -3.69
CA THR A 87 9.29 -18.15 -2.60
C THR A 87 7.81 -17.90 -2.29
N PHE A 88 6.96 -17.87 -3.32
CA PHE A 88 5.51 -17.70 -3.16
C PHE A 88 4.73 -18.52 -4.18
N LYS A 89 3.52 -18.87 -3.78
CA LYS A 89 2.58 -19.62 -4.60
C LYS A 89 1.15 -19.29 -4.21
N SER A 90 0.35 -18.83 -5.15
CA SER A 90 -1.09 -18.66 -4.93
C SER A 90 -1.85 -19.98 -5.15
N ARG A 91 -3.08 -20.02 -4.63
CA ARG A 91 -4.11 -20.92 -5.14
C ARG A 91 -4.56 -20.47 -6.54
N ALA A 92 -5.42 -21.24 -7.19
CA ALA A 92 -6.11 -20.75 -8.38
C ALA A 92 -7.01 -19.56 -7.98
N LEU A 93 -6.86 -18.47 -8.70
CA LEU A 93 -7.62 -17.24 -8.52
C LEU A 93 -8.72 -17.20 -9.58
N ASP A 94 -9.97 -17.22 -9.15
CA ASP A 94 -11.12 -16.96 -10.02
C ASP A 94 -11.23 -15.46 -10.32
N THR A 95 -12.16 -15.10 -11.20
CA THR A 95 -12.40 -13.68 -11.55
C THR A 95 -12.62 -12.85 -10.30
N ASP A 96 -11.95 -11.69 -10.22
CA ASP A 96 -11.95 -10.73 -9.10
C ASP A 96 -11.29 -11.23 -7.80
N GLU A 97 -10.76 -12.44 -7.78
CA GLU A 97 -9.96 -12.90 -6.67
C GLU A 97 -8.54 -12.34 -6.71
N SER A 98 -7.92 -12.24 -5.54
CA SER A 98 -6.58 -11.68 -5.39
C SER A 98 -5.67 -12.54 -4.53
N PHE A 99 -4.37 -12.34 -4.73
CA PHE A 99 -3.29 -12.92 -3.93
C PHE A 99 -2.30 -11.82 -3.60
N SER A 100 -1.79 -11.80 -2.38
CA SER A 100 -0.80 -10.82 -1.93
C SER A 100 0.40 -11.51 -1.32
N PHE A 101 1.57 -10.93 -1.55
CA PHE A 101 2.82 -11.36 -0.95
C PHE A 101 3.69 -10.16 -0.58
N THR A 102 4.34 -10.20 0.59
CA THR A 102 5.23 -9.14 1.06
C THR A 102 6.68 -9.53 0.79
N PHE A 103 7.38 -8.69 0.04
CA PHE A 103 8.78 -8.91 -0.34
C PHE A 103 9.72 -8.24 0.66
N GLN A 104 10.36 -9.01 1.53
CA GLN A 104 11.30 -8.50 2.54
C GLN A 104 12.74 -8.41 2.04
N THR A 105 13.13 -9.27 1.13
CA THR A 105 14.51 -9.42 0.67
C THR A 105 14.69 -8.84 -0.72
N PRO A 106 15.67 -7.94 -0.93
CA PRO A 106 16.01 -7.45 -2.27
C PRO A 106 16.38 -8.58 -3.23
N GLY A 107 16.00 -8.45 -4.47
CA GLY A 107 16.28 -9.42 -5.51
C GLY A 107 15.27 -9.35 -6.66
N THR A 108 15.47 -10.20 -7.65
CA THR A 108 14.55 -10.37 -8.77
C THR A 108 13.78 -11.66 -8.62
N TYR A 109 12.46 -11.56 -8.59
CA TYR A 109 11.55 -12.69 -8.42
C TYR A 109 10.77 -12.90 -9.70
N GLU A 110 11.14 -13.92 -10.46
CA GLU A 110 10.41 -14.33 -11.64
C GLU A 110 9.26 -15.26 -11.27
N TYR A 111 8.12 -15.09 -11.91
CA TYR A 111 6.93 -15.88 -11.63
C TYR A 111 6.15 -16.19 -12.92
N PHE A 112 5.27 -17.14 -12.84
CA PHE A 112 4.46 -17.60 -13.95
C PHE A 112 3.08 -18.09 -13.49
N CYS A 113 2.19 -18.31 -14.44
CA CYS A 113 0.93 -18.98 -14.18
C CYS A 113 1.10 -20.48 -14.45
N SER A 114 0.81 -21.32 -13.45
CA SER A 114 0.96 -22.79 -13.61
C SER A 114 -0.07 -23.41 -14.54
N VAL A 115 -1.19 -22.74 -14.78
CA VAL A 115 -2.23 -23.14 -15.75
C VAL A 115 -1.86 -22.75 -17.18
N HIS A 116 -1.12 -21.64 -17.33
CA HIS A 116 -0.68 -21.08 -18.61
C HIS A 116 0.81 -20.74 -18.52
N PRO A 117 1.74 -21.71 -18.63
CA PRO A 117 3.16 -21.52 -18.29
C PRO A 117 3.91 -20.47 -19.10
N LYS A 118 3.39 -20.07 -20.26
CA LYS A 118 3.98 -18.98 -21.08
C LYS A 118 3.66 -17.59 -20.53
N MET A 119 2.72 -17.50 -19.62
CA MET A 119 2.31 -16.28 -18.96
C MET A 119 3.28 -16.01 -17.80
N THR A 120 4.16 -15.03 -17.95
CA THR A 120 5.26 -14.75 -17.03
C THR A 120 5.32 -13.28 -16.60
N GLY A 121 5.94 -13.02 -15.46
CA GLY A 121 6.22 -11.70 -14.95
C GLY A 121 7.40 -11.70 -14.00
N ARG A 122 7.78 -10.52 -13.53
CA ARG A 122 8.84 -10.38 -12.52
C ARG A 122 8.60 -9.22 -11.58
N ILE A 123 9.00 -9.39 -10.34
CA ILE A 123 9.07 -8.33 -9.34
C ILE A 123 10.54 -8.07 -9.04
N ILE A 124 10.96 -6.82 -9.14
CA ILE A 124 12.30 -6.37 -8.77
C ILE A 124 12.19 -5.64 -7.43
N VAL A 125 12.83 -6.19 -6.41
CA VAL A 125 12.85 -5.63 -5.05
C VAL A 125 14.20 -4.97 -4.81
N LYS A 126 14.16 -3.72 -4.44
CA LYS A 126 15.37 -2.88 -4.21
C LYS A 126 15.60 -2.58 -2.74
#